data_4bf8509d4ef830f60439510e769d7463
#
_entry.id   4bf8509d4ef830f60439510e769d7463
#
_cell.length_a   1.000
_cell.length_b   1.000
_cell.length_c   1.000
_cell.angle_alpha   90.00
_cell.angle_beta   90.00
_cell.angle_gamma   90.00
#
_symmetry.space_group_name_H-M   'P 1'
#
loop_
_entity.id
_entity.type
_entity.pdbx_description
1 polymer ?
#
loop_
_entity_poly.entity_id
_entity_poly.type
_entity_poly.pdbx_seq_one_letter_code
_entity_poly.pdbx_strand_id
1 'polypeptide(L)'
;MFKLRFAHVFFDEQGCNHGFSVKMRCAAQINAVHLPHIHFYLCIYMKQLTLFLAFIAPLLALLAACSKPKAVQAPTEGATDSLTDTIVVDEAPKDTVPWLDTAPIRLNLKKNDRFYCAIEVDYPQGEDAFSKAVRHYVVSQLNANRPIIGENKYAYKSYVGDVNDGKQVVDYFCKNTYAYILLQKKEEPEMLGCNTTLKISRLAETDRYVVYETETEEYFGGAHGATGIKVNNIIKPSGRILKYPVMKSAVKKLQPALRKGVKRFFKEISSDWTVNDLFIENNLIPLPDASPYLAKDGVHFVYQEYEIGPYVMGSISFTIPYDEIMPYLTTEAREVVEVE
;
A
#
# COMPACT_ATOMS: atom_id res chain seq x y z
N MET A 1 13.22 -15.95 -27.79
CA MET A 1 14.19 -16.06 -26.68
C MET A 1 15.07 -14.82 -26.69
N PHE A 2 14.67 -13.76 -25.96
CA PHE A 2 15.41 -12.50 -25.90
C PHE A 2 16.03 -12.36 -24.52
N LYS A 3 17.38 -12.33 -24.46
CA LYS A 3 18.13 -11.97 -23.24
C LYS A 3 18.41 -10.47 -23.27
N LEU A 4 17.74 -9.69 -22.44
CA LEU A 4 18.17 -8.33 -22.09
C LEU A 4 19.31 -8.45 -21.05
N ARG A 5 20.50 -7.97 -21.41
CA ARG A 5 21.59 -7.73 -20.44
C ARG A 5 21.53 -6.27 -20.01
N PHE A 6 21.30 -6.03 -18.74
CA PHE A 6 21.47 -4.70 -18.13
C PHE A 6 22.96 -4.41 -17.98
N ALA A 7 23.36 -3.23 -18.41
CA ALA A 7 24.74 -2.72 -18.18
C ALA A 7 24.82 -2.12 -16.78
N HIS A 8 25.75 -2.60 -15.96
CA HIS A 8 26.12 -2.00 -14.71
C HIS A 8 26.91 -0.71 -14.96
N VAL A 9 26.50 0.38 -14.33
CA VAL A 9 27.27 1.63 -14.26
C VAL A 9 28.08 1.60 -12.97
N PHE A 10 29.41 1.51 -13.08
CA PHE A 10 30.34 1.70 -11.97
C PHE A 10 30.65 3.19 -11.82
N PHE A 11 30.50 3.72 -10.60
CA PHE A 11 31.08 5.00 -10.21
C PHE A 11 32.44 4.75 -9.56
N ASP A 12 33.49 5.40 -10.11
CA ASP A 12 34.81 5.43 -9.50
C ASP A 12 35.00 6.81 -8.87
N GLU A 13 35.12 6.84 -7.54
CA GLU A 13 35.44 8.05 -6.77
C GLU A 13 36.96 8.19 -6.65
N GLN A 14 37.58 9.00 -7.50
CA GLN A 14 38.88 9.59 -7.15
C GLN A 14 38.92 11.06 -7.56
N GLY A 15 39.31 11.85 -6.57
CA GLY A 15 39.15 13.27 -6.41
C GLY A 15 39.91 14.23 -7.35
N CYS A 16 39.54 15.49 -7.15
CA CYS A 16 40.21 16.77 -7.43
C CYS A 16 40.07 17.42 -8.81
N ASN A 17 39.35 18.56 -8.73
CA ASN A 17 39.53 19.79 -9.52
C ASN A 17 39.65 19.72 -11.04
N HIS A 18 38.60 20.18 -11.67
CA HIS A 18 38.43 20.97 -12.88
C HIS A 18 37.29 20.43 -13.74
N GLY A 19 36.29 21.30 -14.01
CA GLY A 19 35.37 21.27 -15.14
C GLY A 19 34.67 19.95 -15.48
N PHE A 20 33.40 19.82 -15.09
CA PHE A 20 32.55 18.68 -15.51
C PHE A 20 32.37 18.66 -17.04
N SER A 21 33.04 17.72 -17.71
CA SER A 21 32.75 17.33 -19.08
C SER A 21 32.35 15.85 -19.09
N VAL A 22 31.05 15.56 -19.16
CA VAL A 22 30.54 14.19 -19.31
C VAL A 22 30.66 13.79 -20.77
N LYS A 23 31.70 13.01 -21.14
CA LYS A 23 31.76 12.30 -22.44
C LYS A 23 31.07 10.95 -22.31
N MET A 24 29.82 10.89 -22.74
CA MET A 24 29.14 9.60 -22.96
C MET A 24 29.66 8.99 -24.27
N ARG A 25 30.37 7.85 -24.21
CA ARG A 25 30.55 6.93 -25.32
C ARG A 25 29.50 5.84 -25.24
N CYS A 26 28.44 5.96 -26.04
CA CYS A 26 27.54 4.85 -26.33
C CYS A 26 28.13 4.00 -27.47
N ALA A 27 28.64 2.81 -27.16
CA ALA A 27 28.92 1.78 -28.14
C ALA A 27 27.73 0.79 -28.14
N ALA A 28 26.74 1.06 -28.96
CA ALA A 28 25.69 0.10 -29.28
C ALA A 28 25.83 -0.31 -30.74
N GLN A 29 26.34 -1.52 -31.00
CA GLN A 29 26.16 -2.18 -32.26
C GLN A 29 24.73 -2.78 -32.30
N ILE A 30 23.84 -2.10 -32.99
CA ILE A 30 22.48 -2.59 -33.26
C ILE A 30 22.47 -2.98 -34.76
N ASN A 31 22.32 -4.28 -35.02
CA ASN A 31 21.99 -4.75 -36.36
C ASN A 31 20.58 -4.29 -36.71
N ALA A 32 20.51 -3.43 -37.73
CA ALA A 32 19.29 -2.78 -38.18
C ALA A 32 18.32 -3.79 -38.84
N VAL A 33 17.16 -3.95 -38.20
CA VAL A 33 15.92 -4.32 -38.85
C VAL A 33 14.86 -3.32 -38.44
N HIS A 34 14.25 -2.67 -39.40
CA HIS A 34 13.27 -1.60 -39.37
C HIS A 34 12.37 -1.51 -38.12
N LEU A 35 12.50 -0.41 -37.36
CA LEU A 35 11.44 0.15 -36.52
C LEU A 35 11.65 1.66 -36.31
N PRO A 36 10.99 2.56 -37.07
CA PRO A 36 11.19 4.00 -36.98
C PRO A 36 10.58 4.64 -35.70
N HIS A 37 9.75 3.92 -34.92
CA HIS A 37 9.04 4.50 -33.77
C HIS A 37 9.86 4.55 -32.47
N ILE A 38 10.85 3.69 -32.28
CA ILE A 38 11.65 3.65 -31.02
C ILE A 38 12.58 4.87 -30.90
N HIS A 39 13.10 5.39 -32.01
CA HIS A 39 13.99 6.56 -32.00
C HIS A 39 13.29 7.86 -31.59
N PHE A 40 12.00 7.97 -31.87
CA PHE A 40 11.21 9.17 -31.53
C PHE A 40 10.93 9.27 -30.04
N TYR A 41 10.60 8.16 -29.39
CA TYR A 41 10.34 8.10 -27.96
C TYR A 41 11.60 8.32 -27.10
N LEU A 42 12.75 7.79 -27.52
CA LEU A 42 14.01 7.99 -26.78
C LEU A 42 14.46 9.45 -26.79
N CYS A 43 14.23 10.18 -27.90
CA CYS A 43 14.58 11.59 -28.05
C CYS A 43 13.71 12.52 -27.20
N ILE A 44 12.43 12.17 -27.00
CA ILE A 44 11.49 12.93 -26.15
C ILE A 44 11.84 12.73 -24.67
N TYR A 45 12.18 11.50 -24.27
CA TYR A 45 12.55 11.18 -22.88
C TYR A 45 13.84 11.89 -22.44
N MET A 46 14.83 11.98 -23.32
CA MET A 46 16.09 12.67 -23.04
C MET A 46 15.93 14.20 -22.94
N LYS A 47 15.00 14.80 -23.68
CA LYS A 47 14.69 16.23 -23.56
C LYS A 47 13.91 16.59 -22.28
N GLN A 48 13.06 15.71 -21.80
CA GLN A 48 12.33 15.92 -20.53
C GLN A 48 13.26 15.78 -19.32
N LEU A 49 14.21 14.85 -19.35
CA LEU A 49 15.17 14.64 -18.25
C LEU A 49 16.13 15.84 -18.08
N THR A 50 16.56 16.48 -19.18
CA THR A 50 17.42 17.68 -19.13
C THR A 50 16.68 18.93 -18.62
N LEU A 51 15.39 19.07 -18.94
CA LEU A 51 14.56 20.15 -18.39
C LEU A 51 14.28 19.97 -16.89
N PHE A 52 14.10 18.74 -16.42
CA PHE A 52 13.84 18.45 -15.00
C PHE A 52 15.07 18.77 -14.10
N LEU A 53 16.28 18.47 -14.58
CA LEU A 53 17.53 18.76 -13.86
C LEU A 53 17.87 20.27 -13.82
N ALA A 54 17.43 21.04 -14.80
CA ALA A 54 17.68 22.50 -14.83
C ALA A 54 16.79 23.29 -13.84
N PHE A 55 15.67 22.75 -13.39
CA PHE A 55 14.75 23.41 -12.44
C PHE A 55 15.02 23.06 -10.97
N ILE A 56 15.73 21.97 -10.67
CA ILE A 56 16.02 21.55 -9.28
C ILE A 56 17.24 22.27 -8.69
N ALA A 57 18.22 22.66 -9.49
CA ALA A 57 19.44 23.29 -9.01
C ALA A 57 19.23 24.66 -8.30
N PRO A 58 18.34 25.58 -8.72
CA PRO A 58 18.13 26.85 -8.01
C PRO A 58 17.27 26.74 -6.74
N LEU A 59 16.46 25.65 -6.57
CA LEU A 59 15.58 25.52 -5.41
C LEU A 59 16.32 25.07 -4.13
N LEU A 60 17.44 24.37 -4.27
CA LEU A 60 18.27 23.92 -3.15
C LEU A 60 19.14 25.04 -2.55
N ALA A 61 19.38 26.14 -3.27
CA ALA A 61 20.17 27.25 -2.80
C ALA A 61 19.40 28.25 -1.90
N LEU A 62 18.08 28.19 -1.86
CA LEU A 62 17.22 29.11 -1.10
C LEU A 62 16.87 28.63 0.33
N LEU A 63 17.23 27.40 0.71
CA LEU A 63 16.91 26.82 2.03
C LEU A 63 18.07 26.93 3.06
N ALA A 64 19.19 27.58 2.74
CA ALA A 64 20.34 27.65 3.60
C ALA A 64 20.52 29.00 4.38
N ALA A 65 19.51 29.87 4.39
CA ALA A 65 19.59 31.14 5.14
C ALA A 65 18.48 31.23 6.18
N CYS A 66 18.88 31.41 7.44
CA CYS A 66 18.12 31.75 8.65
C CYS A 66 17.58 30.61 9.51
N SER A 67 18.29 30.32 10.63
CA SER A 67 17.89 30.83 11.95
C SER A 67 18.77 30.30 13.06
N LYS A 68 19.31 31.24 13.88
CA LYS A 68 19.99 30.97 15.16
C LYS A 68 18.96 30.78 16.26
N PRO A 69 19.09 29.83 17.19
CA PRO A 69 18.19 29.71 18.33
C PRO A 69 18.54 30.73 19.43
N LYS A 70 17.51 31.41 19.95
CA LYS A 70 17.58 32.20 21.18
C LYS A 70 17.42 31.29 22.39
N ALA A 71 18.32 31.37 23.34
CA ALA A 71 18.26 30.75 24.65
C ALA A 71 17.15 31.41 25.50
N VAL A 72 16.31 30.60 26.15
CA VAL A 72 15.36 31.02 27.18
C VAL A 72 15.86 30.47 28.51
N GLN A 73 16.02 31.39 29.47
CA GLN A 73 16.44 31.15 30.85
C GLN A 73 15.33 30.47 31.66
N ALA A 74 15.75 29.59 32.57
CA ALA A 74 14.90 28.95 33.60
C ALA A 74 14.63 29.91 34.78
N PRO A 75 13.47 29.86 35.42
CA PRO A 75 13.26 30.46 36.72
C PRO A 75 13.52 29.44 37.86
N THR A 76 14.08 29.98 38.92
CA THR A 76 14.55 29.42 40.16
C THR A 76 13.43 28.90 41.08
N GLU A 77 13.83 27.99 41.95
CA GLU A 77 13.10 27.32 43.02
C GLU A 77 12.47 28.23 44.07
N GLY A 78 11.42 27.74 44.69
CA GLY A 78 10.83 28.30 45.91
C GLY A 78 9.80 27.39 46.60
N ALA A 79 10.28 26.73 47.67
CA ALA A 79 9.56 26.35 48.90
C ALA A 79 8.44 25.28 48.90
N THR A 80 8.80 24.20 49.59
CA THR A 80 8.04 23.19 50.33
C THR A 80 6.72 23.67 50.98
N ASP A 81 5.65 22.90 50.82
CA ASP A 81 4.78 22.57 51.93
C ASP A 81 4.13 21.18 51.75
N SER A 82 4.19 20.37 52.82
CA SER A 82 3.70 19.00 52.86
C SER A 82 2.23 18.99 53.25
N LEU A 83 1.38 18.46 52.40
CA LEU A 83 0.06 17.95 52.77
C LEU A 83 -0.16 16.62 52.04
N THR A 84 -0.13 15.55 52.82
CA THR A 84 -0.57 14.22 52.43
C THR A 84 -2.08 14.21 52.30
N ASP A 85 -2.57 14.47 51.10
CA ASP A 85 -3.92 14.09 50.72
C ASP A 85 -3.84 12.85 49.83
N THR A 86 -4.41 11.77 50.34
CA THR A 86 -4.63 10.53 49.59
C THR A 86 -5.65 10.85 48.52
N ILE A 87 -5.15 11.20 47.32
CA ILE A 87 -6.01 11.28 46.13
C ILE A 87 -6.38 9.86 45.80
N VAL A 88 -7.61 9.47 46.10
CA VAL A 88 -8.29 8.35 45.44
C VAL A 88 -8.42 8.79 43.99
N VAL A 89 -7.53 8.30 43.15
CA VAL A 89 -7.70 8.43 41.70
C VAL A 89 -8.88 7.52 41.35
N ASP A 90 -10.08 8.11 41.27
CA ASP A 90 -11.17 7.49 40.53
C ASP A 90 -10.62 7.22 39.12
N GLU A 91 -10.36 5.96 38.80
CA GLU A 91 -10.11 5.57 37.43
C GLU A 91 -11.32 6.04 36.61
N ALA A 92 -11.12 7.09 35.82
CA ALA A 92 -12.11 7.50 34.83
C ALA A 92 -12.52 6.23 34.05
N PRO A 93 -13.82 6.00 33.79
CA PRO A 93 -14.28 4.86 33.06
C PRO A 93 -13.49 4.84 31.75
N LYS A 94 -12.79 3.74 31.46
CA LYS A 94 -12.19 3.50 30.15
C LYS A 94 -13.34 3.62 29.17
N ASP A 95 -13.36 4.72 28.38
CA ASP A 95 -14.29 4.88 27.28
C ASP A 95 -14.00 3.76 26.30
N THR A 96 -14.63 2.60 26.50
CA THR A 96 -14.55 1.47 25.60
C THR A 96 -15.28 1.88 24.32
N VAL A 97 -14.52 2.08 23.25
CA VAL A 97 -15.11 2.30 21.93
C VAL A 97 -15.95 1.08 21.59
N PRO A 98 -17.24 1.24 21.29
CA PRO A 98 -18.09 0.11 20.96
C PRO A 98 -17.56 -0.63 19.74
N TRP A 99 -17.89 -1.91 19.64
CA TRP A 99 -17.59 -2.70 18.45
C TRP A 99 -18.24 -2.07 17.23
N LEU A 100 -17.50 -2.07 16.13
CA LEU A 100 -17.95 -1.43 14.90
C LEU A 100 -19.16 -2.17 14.32
N ASP A 101 -20.32 -1.55 14.35
CA ASP A 101 -21.50 -2.07 13.67
C ASP A 101 -21.35 -1.87 12.16
N THR A 102 -21.47 -2.94 11.36
CA THR A 102 -21.34 -2.91 9.91
C THR A 102 -22.48 -3.66 9.23
N ALA A 103 -22.93 -3.14 8.10
CA ALA A 103 -23.85 -3.85 7.22
C ALA A 103 -23.22 -4.02 5.82
N PRO A 104 -23.32 -5.20 5.20
CA PRO A 104 -22.84 -5.41 3.84
C PRO A 104 -23.72 -4.67 2.83
N ILE A 105 -23.07 -3.85 1.99
CA ILE A 105 -23.71 -3.20 0.85
C ILE A 105 -23.13 -3.83 -0.41
N ARG A 106 -23.99 -4.37 -1.26
CA ARG A 106 -23.61 -5.06 -2.49
C ARG A 106 -24.29 -4.44 -3.69
N LEU A 107 -23.54 -4.23 -4.76
CA LEU A 107 -24.06 -3.84 -6.05
C LEU A 107 -23.30 -4.57 -7.15
N ASN A 108 -24.03 -5.20 -8.05
CA ASN A 108 -23.48 -5.87 -9.23
C ASN A 108 -24.22 -5.38 -10.47
N LEU A 109 -23.52 -4.67 -11.33
CA LEU A 109 -24.01 -4.21 -12.62
C LEU A 109 -23.32 -5.03 -13.72
N LYS A 110 -24.10 -5.71 -14.56
CA LYS A 110 -23.57 -6.58 -15.60
C LYS A 110 -24.31 -6.47 -16.92
N LYS A 111 -23.57 -6.52 -18.02
CA LYS A 111 -24.10 -6.81 -19.36
C LYS A 111 -24.16 -8.32 -19.60
N ASN A 112 -23.13 -9.04 -19.15
CA ASN A 112 -22.99 -10.50 -19.10
C ASN A 112 -21.83 -10.85 -18.17
N ASP A 113 -21.45 -12.13 -18.07
CA ASP A 113 -20.42 -12.60 -17.15
C ASP A 113 -18.96 -12.22 -17.56
N ARG A 114 -18.78 -11.48 -18.64
CA ARG A 114 -17.47 -10.97 -19.09
C ARG A 114 -17.35 -9.45 -18.96
N PHE A 115 -18.48 -8.73 -18.84
CA PHE A 115 -18.56 -7.27 -18.76
C PHE A 115 -19.43 -6.89 -17.57
N TYR A 116 -18.79 -6.69 -16.41
CA TYR A 116 -19.48 -6.39 -15.17
C TYR A 116 -18.62 -5.56 -14.20
N CYS A 117 -19.29 -4.92 -13.25
CA CYS A 117 -18.69 -4.34 -12.06
C CYS A 117 -19.46 -4.85 -10.84
N ALA A 118 -18.74 -5.48 -9.90
CA ALA A 118 -19.28 -5.91 -8.62
C ALA A 118 -18.56 -5.21 -7.48
N ILE A 119 -19.30 -4.58 -6.58
CA ILE A 119 -18.75 -3.95 -5.37
C ILE A 119 -19.48 -4.51 -4.16
N GLU A 120 -18.72 -4.95 -3.16
CA GLU A 120 -19.20 -5.38 -1.86
C GLU A 120 -18.42 -4.66 -0.77
N VAL A 121 -19.11 -4.08 0.21
CA VAL A 121 -18.48 -3.31 1.28
C VAL A 121 -19.17 -3.62 2.62
N ASP A 122 -18.40 -3.98 3.64
CA ASP A 122 -18.84 -3.96 5.03
C ASP A 122 -18.84 -2.51 5.53
N TYR A 123 -19.99 -1.84 5.38
CA TYR A 123 -20.13 -0.41 5.60
C TYR A 123 -20.50 -0.10 7.06
N PRO A 124 -19.74 0.78 7.78
CA PRO A 124 -20.06 1.15 9.15
C PRO A 124 -21.39 1.89 9.29
N GLN A 125 -22.21 1.47 10.28
CA GLN A 125 -23.55 2.02 10.53
C GLN A 125 -23.61 3.00 11.70
N GLY A 126 -22.67 2.90 12.67
CA GLY A 126 -22.66 3.70 13.89
C GLY A 126 -22.54 5.21 13.65
N GLU A 127 -23.08 6.02 14.56
CA GLU A 127 -23.02 7.51 14.50
C GLU A 127 -21.85 8.10 15.30
N ASP A 128 -21.09 7.27 16.00
CA ASP A 128 -19.91 7.68 16.75
C ASP A 128 -18.77 8.15 15.85
N ALA A 129 -17.79 8.83 16.45
CA ALA A 129 -16.66 9.41 15.73
C ALA A 129 -15.78 8.35 15.04
N PHE A 130 -15.63 7.16 15.65
CA PHE A 130 -14.84 6.08 15.09
C PHE A 130 -15.53 5.48 13.84
N SER A 131 -16.83 5.19 13.93
CA SER A 131 -17.62 4.73 12.77
C SER A 131 -17.54 5.71 11.60
N LYS A 132 -17.60 7.02 11.87
CA LYS A 132 -17.43 8.08 10.85
C LYS A 132 -16.03 8.06 10.24
N ALA A 133 -15.00 7.90 11.05
CA ALA A 133 -13.62 7.79 10.55
C ALA A 133 -13.43 6.56 9.65
N VAL A 134 -14.01 5.41 10.00
CA VAL A 134 -13.95 4.20 9.17
C VAL A 134 -14.74 4.37 7.87
N ARG A 135 -15.89 5.08 7.86
CA ARG A 135 -16.58 5.45 6.60
C ARG A 135 -15.67 6.26 5.65
N HIS A 136 -14.98 7.27 6.17
CA HIS A 136 -14.00 8.02 5.37
C HIS A 136 -12.87 7.14 4.85
N TYR A 137 -12.38 6.20 5.67
CA TYR A 137 -11.40 5.22 5.20
C TYR A 137 -11.96 4.37 4.05
N VAL A 138 -13.15 3.80 4.18
CA VAL A 138 -13.80 3.01 3.12
C VAL A 138 -13.92 3.81 1.82
N VAL A 139 -14.42 5.05 1.89
CA VAL A 139 -14.52 5.95 0.72
C VAL A 139 -13.14 6.24 0.12
N SER A 140 -12.11 6.36 0.95
CA SER A 140 -10.73 6.55 0.46
C SER A 140 -10.22 5.34 -0.33
N GLN A 141 -10.54 4.11 0.12
CA GLN A 141 -10.18 2.89 -0.60
C GLN A 141 -10.94 2.79 -1.94
N LEU A 142 -12.25 3.06 -1.95
CA LEU A 142 -13.03 3.12 -3.18
C LEU A 142 -12.48 4.17 -4.16
N ASN A 143 -12.09 5.34 -3.67
CA ASN A 143 -11.46 6.38 -4.49
C ASN A 143 -10.10 5.94 -5.06
N ALA A 144 -9.29 5.21 -4.30
CA ALA A 144 -7.98 4.72 -4.72
C ALA A 144 -8.07 3.61 -5.78
N ASN A 145 -9.16 2.83 -5.78
CA ASN A 145 -9.39 1.70 -6.69
C ASN A 145 -10.29 2.06 -7.89
N ARG A 146 -10.38 3.34 -8.25
CA ARG A 146 -11.05 3.74 -9.51
C ARG A 146 -10.17 3.32 -10.70
N PRO A 147 -10.77 2.87 -11.83
CA PRO A 147 -10.00 2.55 -13.03
C PRO A 147 -9.09 3.71 -13.45
N ILE A 148 -7.87 3.38 -13.87
CA ILE A 148 -6.87 4.35 -14.32
C ILE A 148 -6.80 4.33 -15.84
N ILE A 149 -6.88 5.53 -16.46
CA ILE A 149 -6.69 5.76 -17.88
C ILE A 149 -5.39 6.56 -18.09
N GLY A 150 -4.39 5.93 -18.72
CA GLY A 150 -3.07 6.55 -18.88
C GLY A 150 -2.36 6.81 -17.55
N GLU A 151 -1.27 7.56 -17.59
CA GLU A 151 -0.45 7.82 -16.41
C GLU A 151 -1.19 8.71 -15.39
N ASN A 152 -1.42 8.18 -14.19
CA ASN A 152 -1.97 8.88 -13.02
C ASN A 152 -3.33 9.58 -13.24
N LYS A 153 -4.12 9.16 -14.21
CA LYS A 153 -5.43 9.73 -14.49
C LYS A 153 -6.54 8.72 -14.25
N TYR A 154 -7.43 9.01 -13.32
CA TYR A 154 -8.62 8.19 -13.06
C TYR A 154 -9.70 8.37 -14.11
N ALA A 155 -10.44 7.30 -14.42
CA ALA A 155 -11.54 7.29 -15.39
C ALA A 155 -12.68 8.27 -15.03
N TYR A 156 -12.88 8.52 -13.73
CA TYR A 156 -13.87 9.46 -13.22
C TYR A 156 -13.41 10.15 -11.93
N LYS A 157 -14.11 11.21 -11.52
CA LYS A 157 -13.75 12.02 -10.34
C LYS A 157 -13.91 11.24 -9.03
N SER A 158 -13.24 11.73 -7.98
CA SER A 158 -13.45 11.24 -6.61
C SER A 158 -14.89 11.48 -6.16
N TYR A 159 -15.41 10.58 -5.32
CA TYR A 159 -16.65 10.81 -4.60
C TYR A 159 -16.48 11.94 -3.58
N VAL A 160 -17.41 12.91 -3.61
CA VAL A 160 -17.44 14.08 -2.72
C VAL A 160 -18.81 14.26 -2.05
N GLY A 161 -19.68 13.25 -2.14
CA GLY A 161 -21.02 13.26 -1.53
C GLY A 161 -21.00 12.90 -0.03
N ASP A 162 -22.18 12.65 0.52
CA ASP A 162 -22.34 12.27 1.91
C ASP A 162 -21.78 10.85 2.16
N VAL A 163 -20.75 10.75 3.00
CA VAL A 163 -20.15 9.48 3.40
C VAL A 163 -21.01 8.70 4.39
N ASN A 164 -22.09 9.30 4.95
CA ASN A 164 -23.01 8.59 5.83
C ASN A 164 -24.03 7.74 5.04
N ASP A 165 -24.26 8.05 3.76
CA ASP A 165 -25.07 7.25 2.87
C ASP A 165 -24.22 6.20 2.11
N GLY A 166 -23.94 5.09 2.77
CA GLY A 166 -23.13 4.01 2.19
C GLY A 166 -23.71 3.45 0.89
N LYS A 167 -25.05 3.43 0.74
CA LYS A 167 -25.69 2.98 -0.49
C LYS A 167 -25.41 3.93 -1.64
N GLN A 168 -25.48 5.25 -1.42
CA GLN A 168 -25.13 6.26 -2.42
C GLN A 168 -23.65 6.18 -2.79
N VAL A 169 -22.77 5.94 -1.79
CA VAL A 169 -21.33 5.73 -2.01
C VAL A 169 -21.08 4.56 -2.96
N VAL A 170 -21.57 3.36 -2.62
CA VAL A 170 -21.37 2.14 -3.44
C VAL A 170 -22.00 2.29 -4.83
N ASP A 171 -23.17 2.91 -4.91
CA ASP A 171 -23.87 3.18 -6.16
C ASP A 171 -23.04 4.09 -7.09
N TYR A 172 -22.43 5.14 -6.54
CA TYR A 172 -21.56 6.03 -7.29
C TYR A 172 -20.38 5.30 -7.93
N PHE A 173 -19.64 4.53 -7.15
CA PHE A 173 -18.44 3.84 -7.66
C PHE A 173 -18.81 2.73 -8.64
N CYS A 174 -19.81 1.90 -8.32
CA CYS A 174 -20.19 0.79 -9.19
C CYS A 174 -20.75 1.28 -10.54
N LYS A 175 -21.60 2.31 -10.55
CA LYS A 175 -22.17 2.87 -11.79
C LYS A 175 -21.11 3.51 -12.68
N ASN A 176 -20.19 4.29 -12.10
CA ASN A 176 -19.16 4.96 -12.89
C ASN A 176 -18.11 3.97 -13.43
N THR A 177 -17.71 2.97 -12.63
CA THR A 177 -16.83 1.90 -13.10
C THR A 177 -17.50 1.06 -14.19
N TYR A 178 -18.77 0.71 -14.02
CA TYR A 178 -19.52 -0.03 -15.06
C TYR A 178 -19.69 0.78 -16.34
N ALA A 179 -19.94 2.08 -16.26
CA ALA A 179 -19.99 2.96 -17.42
C ALA A 179 -18.64 2.99 -18.16
N TYR A 180 -17.53 3.02 -17.43
CA TYR A 180 -16.19 2.91 -18.01
C TYR A 180 -15.98 1.55 -18.72
N ILE A 181 -16.38 0.44 -18.11
CA ILE A 181 -16.32 -0.91 -18.72
C ILE A 181 -17.11 -0.96 -20.05
N LEU A 182 -18.30 -0.37 -20.07
CA LEU A 182 -19.11 -0.32 -21.30
C LEU A 182 -18.48 0.57 -22.38
N LEU A 183 -17.79 1.64 -21.97
CA LEU A 183 -17.05 2.51 -22.89
C LEU A 183 -15.88 1.74 -23.52
N GLN A 184 -15.09 1.00 -22.73
CA GLN A 184 -14.00 0.16 -23.24
C GLN A 184 -14.51 -0.85 -24.28
N LYS A 185 -15.63 -1.54 -23.99
CA LYS A 185 -16.24 -2.47 -24.96
C LYS A 185 -16.72 -1.78 -26.24
N LYS A 186 -17.13 -0.51 -26.16
CA LYS A 186 -17.51 0.26 -27.35
C LYS A 186 -16.30 0.70 -28.17
N GLU A 187 -15.24 1.10 -27.51
CA GLU A 187 -13.99 1.54 -28.16
C GLU A 187 -13.21 0.36 -28.76
N GLU A 188 -13.25 -0.80 -28.10
CA GLU A 188 -12.60 -2.04 -28.52
C GLU A 188 -13.65 -3.17 -28.68
N PRO A 189 -14.39 -3.21 -29.81
CA PRO A 189 -15.45 -4.20 -30.04
C PRO A 189 -14.99 -5.66 -29.98
N GLU A 190 -13.73 -5.94 -30.29
CA GLU A 190 -13.14 -7.29 -30.26
C GLU A 190 -12.70 -7.72 -28.84
N MET A 191 -12.75 -6.81 -27.84
CA MET A 191 -12.40 -7.15 -26.47
C MET A 191 -13.27 -8.30 -25.95
N LEU A 192 -12.64 -9.35 -25.44
CA LEU A 192 -13.29 -10.56 -24.94
C LEU A 192 -13.95 -10.42 -23.59
N GLY A 193 -13.48 -9.50 -22.76
CA GLY A 193 -14.00 -9.21 -21.44
C GLY A 193 -13.39 -7.95 -20.84
N CYS A 194 -14.13 -7.31 -19.95
CA CYS A 194 -13.67 -6.19 -19.13
C CYS A 194 -14.53 -6.17 -17.87
N ASN A 195 -13.92 -6.42 -16.73
CA ASN A 195 -14.66 -6.52 -15.48
C ASN A 195 -13.79 -6.17 -14.26
N THR A 196 -14.47 -5.86 -13.17
CA THR A 196 -13.85 -5.66 -11.87
C THR A 196 -14.74 -6.14 -10.75
N THR A 197 -14.15 -6.78 -9.76
CA THR A 197 -14.72 -7.04 -8.44
C THR A 197 -13.93 -6.26 -7.40
N LEU A 198 -14.61 -5.50 -6.55
CA LEU A 198 -14.01 -4.81 -5.43
C LEU A 198 -14.73 -5.19 -4.15
N LYS A 199 -14.00 -5.74 -3.20
CA LYS A 199 -14.52 -6.12 -1.90
C LYS A 199 -13.77 -5.40 -0.78
N ILE A 200 -14.50 -4.75 0.12
CA ILE A 200 -13.95 -4.12 1.32
C ILE A 200 -14.58 -4.78 2.53
N SER A 201 -13.82 -5.56 3.28
CA SER A 201 -14.31 -6.41 4.35
C SER A 201 -13.62 -6.11 5.67
N ARG A 202 -14.38 -6.15 6.77
CA ARG A 202 -13.81 -6.20 8.10
C ARG A 202 -13.32 -7.62 8.39
N LEU A 203 -11.99 -7.80 8.56
CA LEU A 203 -11.39 -9.10 8.86
C LEU A 203 -11.35 -9.43 10.35
N ALA A 204 -11.03 -8.45 11.18
CA ALA A 204 -10.84 -8.62 12.62
C ALA A 204 -11.13 -7.33 13.37
N GLU A 205 -11.43 -7.45 14.66
CA GLU A 205 -11.61 -6.32 15.55
C GLU A 205 -11.23 -6.71 16.97
N THR A 206 -10.63 -5.75 17.68
CA THR A 206 -10.32 -5.80 19.11
C THR A 206 -10.78 -4.50 19.77
N ASP A 207 -10.58 -4.33 21.07
CA ASP A 207 -10.84 -3.07 21.76
C ASP A 207 -9.97 -1.92 21.24
N ARG A 208 -8.85 -2.21 20.56
CA ARG A 208 -7.83 -1.24 20.18
C ARG A 208 -7.73 -0.96 18.70
N TYR A 209 -8.15 -1.87 17.87
CA TYR A 209 -8.08 -1.71 16.41
C TYR A 209 -9.14 -2.53 15.69
N VAL A 210 -9.41 -2.13 14.47
CA VAL A 210 -10.16 -2.91 13.49
C VAL A 210 -9.30 -3.12 12.25
N VAL A 211 -9.40 -4.28 11.63
CA VAL A 211 -8.70 -4.63 10.39
C VAL A 211 -9.68 -4.65 9.24
N TYR A 212 -9.36 -3.88 8.22
CA TYR A 212 -10.09 -3.86 6.96
C TYR A 212 -9.21 -4.32 5.81
N GLU A 213 -9.74 -5.22 5.00
CA GLU A 213 -9.17 -5.67 3.75
C GLU A 213 -9.89 -5.03 2.57
N THR A 214 -9.12 -4.63 1.57
CA THR A 214 -9.60 -4.26 0.24
C THR A 214 -9.02 -5.24 -0.75
N GLU A 215 -9.86 -6.05 -1.36
CA GLU A 215 -9.54 -7.01 -2.40
C GLU A 215 -10.09 -6.51 -3.74
N THR A 216 -9.26 -6.57 -4.77
CA THR A 216 -9.64 -6.22 -6.14
C THR A 216 -9.30 -7.37 -7.07
N GLU A 217 -10.23 -7.72 -7.94
CA GLU A 217 -9.99 -8.59 -9.08
C GLU A 217 -10.37 -7.82 -10.34
N GLU A 218 -9.44 -7.69 -11.27
CA GLU A 218 -9.63 -6.87 -12.45
C GLU A 218 -9.20 -7.62 -13.70
N TYR A 219 -10.00 -7.50 -14.76
CA TYR A 219 -9.66 -7.93 -16.10
C TYR A 219 -10.05 -6.83 -17.10
N PHE A 220 -9.06 -6.16 -17.65
CA PHE A 220 -9.23 -5.12 -18.67
C PHE A 220 -8.65 -5.57 -20.03
N GLY A 221 -8.77 -6.85 -20.34
CA GLY A 221 -8.17 -7.46 -21.54
C GLY A 221 -6.78 -8.04 -21.26
N GLY A 222 -6.21 -8.72 -22.27
CA GLY A 222 -4.90 -9.36 -22.15
C GLY A 222 -4.97 -10.86 -21.81
N ALA A 223 -3.85 -11.41 -21.34
CA ALA A 223 -3.69 -12.85 -21.13
C ALA A 223 -4.39 -13.36 -19.85
N HIS A 224 -4.45 -12.55 -18.81
CA HIS A 224 -5.06 -12.89 -17.51
C HIS A 224 -5.50 -11.61 -16.78
N GLY A 225 -6.27 -11.77 -15.71
CA GLY A 225 -6.61 -10.70 -14.77
C GLY A 225 -5.46 -10.41 -13.79
N ALA A 226 -5.71 -9.49 -12.89
CA ALA A 226 -4.84 -9.15 -11.78
C ALA A 226 -5.65 -9.12 -10.48
N THR A 227 -5.06 -9.61 -9.40
CA THR A 227 -5.62 -9.52 -8.04
C THR A 227 -4.77 -8.60 -7.18
N GLY A 228 -5.43 -7.71 -6.44
CA GLY A 228 -4.76 -6.83 -5.48
C GLY A 228 -5.36 -7.00 -4.09
N ILE A 229 -4.53 -7.18 -3.07
CA ILE A 229 -4.94 -7.30 -1.68
C ILE A 229 -4.25 -6.20 -0.86
N LYS A 230 -5.03 -5.38 -0.17
CA LYS A 230 -4.52 -4.34 0.72
C LYS A 230 -5.23 -4.41 2.05
N VAL A 231 -4.48 -4.56 3.13
CA VAL A 231 -5.04 -4.63 4.47
C VAL A 231 -4.52 -3.49 5.32
N ASN A 232 -5.40 -2.90 6.12
CA ASN A 232 -5.03 -1.81 7.03
C ASN A 232 -5.58 -2.07 8.44
N ASN A 233 -4.74 -1.75 9.42
CA ASN A 233 -5.09 -1.73 10.82
C ASN A 233 -5.52 -0.31 11.18
N ILE A 234 -6.75 -0.11 11.63
CA ILE A 234 -7.34 1.18 11.99
C ILE A 234 -7.45 1.25 13.52
N ILE A 235 -6.73 2.17 14.13
CA ILE A 235 -6.59 2.28 15.58
C ILE A 235 -7.82 2.97 16.19
N LYS A 236 -8.38 2.37 17.23
CA LYS A 236 -9.44 2.94 18.06
C LYS A 236 -8.85 3.87 19.14
N PRO A 237 -9.55 4.92 19.56
CA PRO A 237 -10.77 5.49 18.96
C PRO A 237 -10.50 6.45 17.81
N SER A 238 -9.21 6.68 17.48
CA SER A 238 -8.76 7.77 16.60
C SER A 238 -9.14 7.60 15.13
N GLY A 239 -9.42 6.39 14.65
CA GLY A 239 -9.58 6.10 13.22
C GLY A 239 -8.28 6.20 12.41
N ARG A 240 -7.14 6.39 13.07
CA ARG A 240 -5.83 6.51 12.43
C ARG A 240 -5.35 5.14 11.91
N ILE A 241 -4.82 5.10 10.72
CA ILE A 241 -4.23 3.88 10.15
C ILE A 241 -2.86 3.66 10.82
N LEU A 242 -2.65 2.47 11.40
CA LEU A 242 -1.34 2.03 11.84
C LEU A 242 -0.46 1.88 10.59
N LYS A 243 0.62 2.63 10.56
CA LYS A 243 1.63 2.48 9.52
C LYS A 243 2.29 1.10 9.67
N TYR A 244 3.13 0.75 8.76
CA TYR A 244 3.80 -0.55 8.69
C TYR A 244 4.19 -1.08 10.09
N PRO A 245 3.57 -2.17 10.61
CA PRO A 245 3.73 -2.59 12.01
C PRO A 245 5.09 -3.19 12.33
N VAL A 246 5.85 -3.63 11.30
CA VAL A 246 7.14 -4.32 11.44
C VAL A 246 8.28 -3.37 11.10
N MET A 247 9.33 -3.35 11.90
CA MET A 247 10.53 -2.55 11.64
C MET A 247 11.23 -3.02 10.36
N LYS A 248 11.37 -2.15 9.36
CA LYS A 248 12.05 -2.46 8.09
C LYS A 248 13.49 -2.94 8.29
N SER A 249 14.19 -2.46 9.32
CA SER A 249 15.53 -2.91 9.69
C SER A 249 15.60 -4.35 10.17
N ALA A 250 14.49 -4.96 10.53
CA ALA A 250 14.42 -6.33 11.06
C ALA A 250 14.45 -7.41 9.97
N VAL A 251 14.35 -7.07 8.68
CA VAL A 251 14.23 -8.02 7.57
C VAL A 251 15.25 -9.17 7.63
N LYS A 252 16.52 -8.87 7.94
CA LYS A 252 17.58 -9.89 8.05
C LYS A 252 17.37 -10.84 9.22
N LYS A 253 16.88 -10.33 10.35
CA LYS A 253 16.61 -11.13 11.55
C LYS A 253 15.33 -11.97 11.41
N LEU A 254 14.38 -11.51 10.62
CA LEU A 254 13.13 -12.21 10.34
C LEU A 254 13.25 -13.33 9.29
N GLN A 255 14.39 -13.49 8.60
CA GLN A 255 14.54 -14.50 7.56
C GLN A 255 14.13 -15.92 7.97
N PRO A 256 14.47 -16.44 9.18
CA PRO A 256 14.00 -17.76 9.59
C PRO A 256 12.47 -17.87 9.61
N ALA A 257 11.78 -16.86 10.17
CA ALA A 257 10.32 -16.84 10.28
C ALA A 257 9.65 -16.64 8.90
N LEU A 258 10.17 -15.72 8.06
CA LEU A 258 9.68 -15.52 6.69
C LEU A 258 9.78 -16.80 5.85
N ARG A 259 10.93 -17.48 5.88
CA ARG A 259 11.13 -18.74 5.18
C ARG A 259 10.22 -19.86 5.68
N LYS A 260 10.01 -19.92 6.99
CA LYS A 260 9.08 -20.88 7.62
C LYS A 260 7.64 -20.59 7.13
N GLY A 261 7.25 -19.31 7.07
CA GLY A 261 5.95 -18.89 6.59
C GLY A 261 5.70 -19.29 5.13
N VAL A 262 6.63 -18.94 4.23
CA VAL A 262 6.54 -19.29 2.79
C VAL A 262 6.47 -20.83 2.60
N LYS A 263 7.31 -21.60 3.32
CA LYS A 263 7.25 -23.07 3.24
C LYS A 263 5.90 -23.63 3.69
N ARG A 264 5.32 -23.04 4.75
CA ARG A 264 4.00 -23.43 5.23
C ARG A 264 2.94 -23.13 4.19
N PHE A 265 2.94 -21.94 3.60
CA PHE A 265 2.02 -21.57 2.54
C PHE A 265 2.05 -22.57 1.37
N PHE A 266 3.23 -22.88 0.82
CA PHE A 266 3.33 -23.84 -0.27
C PHE A 266 2.82 -25.24 0.10
N LYS A 267 3.06 -25.68 1.34
CA LYS A 267 2.53 -26.94 1.85
C LYS A 267 0.99 -26.92 1.95
N GLU A 268 0.41 -25.81 2.41
CA GLU A 268 -1.05 -25.66 2.58
C GLU A 268 -1.78 -25.71 1.24
N ILE A 269 -1.20 -25.13 0.19
CA ILE A 269 -1.75 -25.20 -1.17
C ILE A 269 -1.36 -26.49 -1.92
N SER A 270 -0.72 -27.46 -1.23
CA SER A 270 -0.26 -28.72 -1.80
C SER A 270 0.64 -28.55 -3.03
N SER A 271 1.53 -27.57 -2.99
CA SER A 271 2.46 -27.25 -4.08
C SER A 271 3.86 -27.78 -3.81
N ASP A 272 4.57 -28.15 -4.89
CA ASP A 272 5.98 -28.52 -4.86
C ASP A 272 6.95 -27.31 -4.88
N TRP A 273 6.43 -26.09 -4.93
CA TRP A 273 7.22 -24.87 -4.88
C TRP A 273 8.06 -24.76 -3.61
N THR A 274 9.24 -24.18 -3.75
CA THR A 274 10.19 -23.96 -2.64
C THR A 274 10.64 -22.50 -2.60
N VAL A 275 11.33 -22.11 -1.54
CA VAL A 275 11.93 -20.77 -1.44
C VAL A 275 12.93 -20.50 -2.58
N ASN A 276 13.50 -21.52 -3.21
CA ASN A 276 14.44 -21.36 -4.32
C ASN A 276 13.76 -20.98 -5.63
N ASP A 277 12.45 -21.13 -5.73
CA ASP A 277 11.65 -20.79 -6.90
C ASP A 277 11.15 -19.34 -6.84
N LEU A 278 11.44 -18.63 -5.73
CA LEU A 278 11.08 -17.22 -5.56
C LEU A 278 12.02 -16.29 -6.33
N PHE A 279 11.49 -15.14 -6.74
CA PHE A 279 12.20 -14.04 -7.37
C PHE A 279 12.81 -13.11 -6.31
N ILE A 280 13.77 -13.59 -5.54
CA ILE A 280 14.37 -12.86 -4.42
C ILE A 280 15.85 -12.55 -4.67
N GLU A 281 16.28 -11.35 -4.31
CA GLU A 281 17.68 -10.93 -4.42
C GLU A 281 18.50 -11.37 -3.19
N ASN A 282 19.77 -11.70 -3.42
CA ASN A 282 20.71 -12.08 -2.35
C ASN A 282 20.18 -13.18 -1.41
N ASN A 283 19.26 -14.00 -1.89
CA ASN A 283 18.60 -15.04 -1.10
C ASN A 283 17.89 -14.49 0.16
N LEU A 284 17.38 -13.26 0.11
CA LEU A 284 16.62 -12.62 1.19
C LEU A 284 15.18 -12.42 0.76
N ILE A 285 14.21 -12.95 1.52
CA ILE A 285 12.80 -12.64 1.35
C ILE A 285 12.61 -11.20 1.87
N PRO A 286 12.18 -10.24 1.02
CA PRO A 286 11.91 -8.87 1.46
C PRO A 286 10.70 -8.85 2.40
N LEU A 287 10.46 -7.75 3.11
CA LEU A 287 9.15 -7.49 3.70
C LEU A 287 8.20 -7.05 2.58
N PRO A 288 6.90 -7.42 2.63
CA PRO A 288 5.97 -7.08 1.57
C PRO A 288 5.81 -5.56 1.41
N ASP A 289 5.54 -5.12 0.18
CA ASP A 289 5.26 -3.72 -0.13
C ASP A 289 3.96 -3.25 0.54
N ALA A 290 2.92 -4.09 0.52
CA ALA A 290 1.72 -3.87 1.30
C ALA A 290 1.98 -4.04 2.80
N SER A 291 1.34 -3.20 3.62
CA SER A 291 1.50 -3.30 5.08
C SER A 291 0.98 -4.64 5.60
N PRO A 292 1.78 -5.41 6.36
CA PRO A 292 1.25 -6.54 7.12
C PRO A 292 0.16 -6.08 8.09
N TYR A 293 -0.70 -7.00 8.50
CA TYR A 293 -1.75 -6.66 9.45
C TYR A 293 -1.70 -7.51 10.73
N LEU A 294 -2.27 -6.93 11.78
CA LEU A 294 -2.37 -7.57 13.08
C LEU A 294 -3.53 -8.58 13.03
N ALA A 295 -3.21 -9.87 13.12
CA ALA A 295 -4.17 -10.95 13.27
C ALA A 295 -4.28 -11.35 14.74
N LYS A 296 -5.23 -12.23 15.08
CA LYS A 296 -5.45 -12.69 16.46
C LYS A 296 -4.23 -13.37 17.07
N ASP A 297 -3.49 -14.13 16.28
CA ASP A 297 -2.40 -15.03 16.69
C ASP A 297 -1.00 -14.57 16.25
N GLY A 298 -0.92 -13.40 15.58
CA GLY A 298 0.34 -12.88 15.08
C GLY A 298 0.19 -11.77 14.07
N VAL A 299 1.23 -11.55 13.28
CA VAL A 299 1.22 -10.59 12.18
C VAL A 299 1.12 -11.34 10.86
N HIS A 300 0.12 -11.00 10.07
CA HIS A 300 -0.13 -11.63 8.78
C HIS A 300 0.54 -10.83 7.65
N PHE A 301 1.30 -11.54 6.83
CA PHE A 301 2.04 -11.03 5.68
C PHE A 301 1.33 -11.46 4.40
N VAL A 302 1.21 -10.53 3.44
CA VAL A 302 0.65 -10.80 2.12
C VAL A 302 1.59 -10.22 1.07
N TYR A 303 2.14 -11.08 0.23
CA TYR A 303 2.91 -10.70 -0.96
C TYR A 303 1.98 -10.79 -2.16
N GLN A 304 1.95 -9.74 -2.96
CA GLN A 304 1.11 -9.68 -4.16
C GLN A 304 1.60 -10.64 -5.25
N GLU A 305 0.76 -10.91 -6.22
CA GLU A 305 1.18 -11.56 -7.46
C GLU A 305 2.41 -10.84 -8.04
N TYR A 306 3.41 -11.59 -8.50
CA TYR A 306 4.68 -11.11 -9.04
C TYR A 306 5.63 -10.41 -8.03
N GLU A 307 5.26 -10.19 -6.78
CA GLU A 307 6.11 -9.48 -5.82
C GLU A 307 7.37 -10.29 -5.45
N ILE A 308 7.19 -11.57 -5.13
CA ILE A 308 8.31 -12.47 -4.81
C ILE A 308 8.29 -13.80 -5.57
N GLY A 309 7.36 -13.99 -6.50
CA GLY A 309 7.23 -15.22 -7.29
C GLY A 309 6.46 -15.00 -8.59
N PRO A 310 6.41 -15.99 -9.49
CA PRO A 310 5.64 -15.90 -10.72
C PRO A 310 4.13 -15.90 -10.45
N TYR A 311 3.35 -15.33 -11.37
CA TYR A 311 1.88 -15.23 -11.31
C TYR A 311 1.19 -16.53 -10.86
N VAL A 312 1.67 -17.68 -11.36
CA VAL A 312 1.09 -18.99 -11.05
C VAL A 312 1.16 -19.38 -9.57
N MET A 313 1.99 -18.72 -8.77
CA MET A 313 2.04 -18.90 -7.31
C MET A 313 0.92 -18.14 -6.59
N GLY A 314 0.26 -17.21 -7.26
CA GLY A 314 -0.73 -16.31 -6.66
C GLY A 314 -0.13 -15.38 -5.60
N SER A 315 -0.98 -14.83 -4.76
CA SER A 315 -0.56 -14.05 -3.59
C SER A 315 -0.10 -14.97 -2.47
N ILE A 316 1.17 -14.83 -2.05
CA ILE A 316 1.76 -15.65 -0.99
C ILE A 316 1.46 -15.02 0.36
N SER A 317 0.75 -15.74 1.25
CA SER A 317 0.37 -15.19 2.55
C SER A 317 0.60 -16.16 3.71
N PHE A 318 0.94 -15.63 4.88
CA PHE A 318 1.15 -16.41 6.11
C PHE A 318 1.20 -15.51 7.35
N THR A 319 0.93 -16.10 8.52
CA THR A 319 1.07 -15.42 9.80
C THR A 319 2.40 -15.79 10.47
N ILE A 320 3.12 -14.81 11.01
CA ILE A 320 4.21 -15.02 11.96
C ILE A 320 3.64 -14.78 13.36
N PRO A 321 3.70 -15.79 14.27
CA PRO A 321 3.14 -15.68 15.62
C PRO A 321 3.77 -14.55 16.43
N TYR A 322 3.01 -14.02 17.42
CA TYR A 322 3.48 -12.89 18.24
C TYR A 322 4.74 -13.21 19.04
N ASP A 323 4.89 -14.43 19.54
CA ASP A 323 6.10 -14.87 20.26
C ASP A 323 7.38 -14.83 19.39
N GLU A 324 7.24 -15.03 18.07
CA GLU A 324 8.36 -14.95 17.12
C GLU A 324 8.60 -13.52 16.61
N ILE A 325 7.55 -12.67 16.49
CA ILE A 325 7.65 -11.37 15.81
C ILE A 325 7.68 -10.16 16.75
N MET A 326 7.22 -10.27 17.99
CA MET A 326 7.10 -9.17 18.95
C MET A 326 8.36 -8.28 19.06
N PRO A 327 9.60 -8.83 19.12
CA PRO A 327 10.81 -8.00 19.19
C PRO A 327 11.06 -7.11 17.95
N TYR A 328 10.37 -7.39 16.86
CA TYR A 328 10.55 -6.74 15.55
C TYR A 328 9.39 -5.81 15.18
N LEU A 329 8.37 -5.70 16.03
CA LEU A 329 7.30 -4.73 15.86
C LEU A 329 7.80 -3.31 16.16
N THR A 330 7.19 -2.34 15.50
CA THR A 330 7.36 -0.92 15.85
C THR A 330 6.79 -0.67 17.25
N THR A 331 7.24 0.39 17.93
CA THR A 331 6.71 0.78 19.24
C THR A 331 5.20 0.92 19.21
N GLU A 332 4.68 1.62 18.19
CA GLU A 332 3.24 1.82 18.02
C GLU A 332 2.47 0.49 17.87
N ALA A 333 2.99 -0.46 17.08
CA ALA A 333 2.35 -1.76 16.92
C ALA A 333 2.36 -2.58 18.21
N ARG A 334 3.45 -2.52 18.99
CA ARG A 334 3.53 -3.18 20.30
C ARG A 334 2.51 -2.62 21.28
N GLU A 335 2.39 -1.29 21.40
CA GLU A 335 1.40 -0.64 22.25
C GLU A 335 -0.04 -1.05 21.91
N VAL A 336 -0.29 -1.42 20.67
CA VAL A 336 -1.61 -1.88 20.22
C VAL A 336 -1.88 -3.35 20.56
N VAL A 337 -0.85 -4.21 20.65
CA VAL A 337 -1.01 -5.66 20.88
C VAL A 337 -0.65 -6.13 22.31
N GLU A 338 0.18 -5.40 23.08
CA GLU A 338 0.75 -5.84 24.38
C GLU A 338 -0.14 -5.63 25.61
N VAL A 339 -1.40 -5.17 25.48
CA VAL A 339 -2.24 -4.90 26.65
C VAL A 339 -3.43 -5.85 26.70
N GLU A 340 -3.15 -7.12 26.84
CA GLU A 340 -4.06 -8.12 27.41
C GLU A 340 -3.46 -8.64 28.72
#